data_a69a337857cc089b45377bb102b874ca
#
_entry.id   a69a337857cc089b45377bb102b874ca
#
_cell.length_a   1.000
_cell.length_b   1.000
_cell.length_c   1.000
_cell.angle_alpha   90.00
_cell.angle_beta   90.00
_cell.angle_gamma   90.00
#
_symmetry.space_group_name_H-M   'P 1'
#
loop_
_entity.id
_entity.type
_entity.pdbx_description
1 polymer ?
#
loop_
_entity_poly.entity_id
_entity_poly.type
_entity_poly.pdbx_seq_one_letter_code
_entity_poly.pdbx_strand_id
1 'polypeptide(L)'
;MIVRIDVQLVAQQEVRAQEKSYTGYLVRGLVYTLLRSVDAKYAERLHSEKGSPAPFSVRPPHALVRGRVRVFEERVPADTPFNVQITSLDPRLTGLLCRALIKRDELVELGGARARVLSLAVKQVSSEDLQGREGVRKFAIRFLTPTFFRVHIPRAVRRAEKARVLPLPDPVHLFTNLYNVWNAYLRPEIGDDYLDWLQQHPILISRLRGVETRRYYEHPVKGVFALGFTGTAYYALAEDTYDERMAKITSQLLELAELSGVGGNRTAGFGWVEVRYPKEGSNESESTDDRLSPDV
;
A
#
# COMPACT_ATOMS: atom_id res chain seq x y z
N MET A 1 9.00 14.22 3.78
CA MET A 1 8.03 14.72 2.78
C MET A 1 7.53 13.57 1.94
N ILE A 2 6.22 13.44 1.78
CA ILE A 2 5.54 12.42 0.97
C ILE A 2 4.93 13.13 -0.23
N VAL A 3 5.15 12.60 -1.45
CA VAL A 3 4.54 13.14 -2.66
C VAL A 3 3.67 12.09 -3.31
N ARG A 4 2.40 12.42 -3.52
CA ARG A 4 1.41 11.60 -4.20
C ARG A 4 1.18 12.15 -5.61
N ILE A 5 1.32 11.30 -6.59
CA ILE A 5 1.08 11.59 -8.00
C ILE A 5 -0.12 10.76 -8.44
N ASP A 6 -1.25 11.41 -8.68
CA ASP A 6 -2.48 10.81 -9.17
C ASP A 6 -2.54 10.99 -10.68
N VAL A 7 -2.68 9.92 -11.43
CA VAL A 7 -2.75 9.92 -12.89
C VAL A 7 -4.04 9.27 -13.34
N GLN A 8 -4.89 10.01 -14.04
CA GLN A 8 -6.07 9.45 -14.69
C GLN A 8 -5.73 9.09 -16.12
N LEU A 9 -6.07 7.88 -16.51
CA LEU A 9 -5.75 7.27 -17.78
C LEU A 9 -7.00 6.72 -18.48
N VAL A 10 -6.92 6.63 -19.81
CA VAL A 10 -7.85 5.82 -20.61
C VAL A 10 -7.02 4.97 -21.57
N ALA A 11 -7.18 3.66 -21.52
CA ALA A 11 -6.47 2.73 -22.40
C ALA A 11 -7.18 2.63 -23.75
N GLN A 12 -6.42 2.67 -24.83
CA GLN A 12 -6.92 2.53 -26.21
C GLN A 12 -7.33 1.08 -26.55
N GLN A 13 -6.83 0.14 -25.79
CA GLN A 13 -7.15 -1.30 -25.87
C GLN A 13 -7.18 -1.89 -24.46
N GLU A 14 -7.76 -3.08 -24.30
CA GLU A 14 -7.78 -3.74 -23.00
C GLU A 14 -6.37 -3.90 -22.45
N VAL A 15 -6.15 -3.44 -21.21
CA VAL A 15 -4.93 -3.69 -20.45
C VAL A 15 -5.15 -4.93 -19.61
N ARG A 16 -4.35 -5.97 -19.82
CA ARG A 16 -4.48 -7.24 -19.13
C ARG A 16 -3.18 -7.62 -18.41
N ALA A 17 -3.28 -7.98 -17.14
CA ALA A 17 -2.21 -8.66 -16.46
C ALA A 17 -2.02 -10.08 -17.04
N GLN A 18 -0.84 -10.66 -16.92
CA GLN A 18 -0.64 -12.07 -17.26
C GLN A 18 -1.59 -12.94 -16.42
N GLU A 19 -1.91 -14.13 -16.93
CA GLU A 19 -2.81 -15.07 -16.24
C GLU A 19 -2.38 -15.28 -14.78
N LYS A 20 -3.34 -15.19 -13.85
CA LYS A 20 -3.11 -15.27 -12.40
C LYS A 20 -2.17 -14.20 -11.81
N SER A 21 -1.81 -13.19 -12.60
CA SER A 21 -1.00 -12.05 -12.17
C SER A 21 -1.90 -10.90 -11.68
N TYR A 22 -1.30 -9.73 -11.46
CA TYR A 22 -1.95 -8.58 -10.84
C TYR A 22 -1.59 -7.29 -11.57
N THR A 23 -2.58 -6.45 -11.88
CA THR A 23 -2.36 -5.21 -12.64
C THR A 23 -1.42 -4.20 -11.96
N GLY A 24 -1.27 -4.29 -10.64
CA GLY A 24 -0.29 -3.47 -9.93
C GLY A 24 1.15 -3.68 -10.39
N TYR A 25 1.51 -4.88 -10.89
CA TYR A 25 2.81 -5.11 -11.51
C TYR A 25 3.00 -4.29 -12.80
N LEU A 26 1.92 -4.02 -13.54
CA LEU A 26 1.96 -3.19 -14.74
C LEU A 26 2.27 -1.72 -14.36
N VAL A 27 1.66 -1.22 -13.28
CA VAL A 27 1.96 0.14 -12.76
C VAL A 27 3.39 0.23 -12.26
N ARG A 28 3.92 -0.79 -11.60
CA ARG A 28 5.35 -0.87 -11.25
C ARG A 28 6.22 -0.79 -12.51
N GLY A 29 5.86 -1.52 -13.56
CA GLY A 29 6.52 -1.47 -14.86
C GLY A 29 6.53 -0.06 -15.45
N LEU A 30 5.39 0.64 -15.42
CA LEU A 30 5.27 2.03 -15.85
C LEU A 30 6.24 2.94 -15.07
N VAL A 31 6.31 2.82 -13.74
CA VAL A 31 7.24 3.62 -12.91
C VAL A 31 8.69 3.40 -13.37
N TYR A 32 9.12 2.16 -13.57
CA TYR A 32 10.48 1.89 -14.03
C TYR A 32 10.73 2.36 -15.46
N THR A 33 9.75 2.30 -16.34
CA THR A 33 9.84 2.86 -17.72
C THR A 33 10.01 4.38 -17.67
N LEU A 34 9.23 5.06 -16.84
CA LEU A 34 9.36 6.49 -16.60
C LEU A 34 10.76 6.86 -16.08
N LEU A 35 11.26 6.14 -15.10
CA LEU A 35 12.58 6.39 -14.53
C LEU A 35 13.70 6.15 -15.54
N ARG A 36 13.66 5.06 -16.30
CA ARG A 36 14.65 4.74 -17.34
C ARG A 36 14.73 5.82 -18.41
N SER A 37 13.63 6.48 -18.76
CA SER A 37 13.61 7.54 -19.75
C SER A 37 14.36 8.81 -19.31
N VAL A 38 14.65 8.96 -18.00
CA VAL A 38 15.32 10.14 -17.42
C VAL A 38 16.66 9.78 -16.79
N ASP A 39 16.75 8.67 -16.07
CA ASP A 39 17.96 8.18 -15.40
C ASP A 39 17.94 6.65 -15.31
N ALA A 40 18.47 5.98 -16.35
CA ALA A 40 18.51 4.53 -16.44
C ALA A 40 19.34 3.90 -15.30
N LYS A 41 20.45 4.52 -14.90
CA LYS A 41 21.33 4.02 -13.83
C LYS A 41 20.61 4.06 -12.47
N TYR A 42 19.84 5.10 -12.22
CA TYR A 42 19.02 5.19 -11.00
C TYR A 42 17.93 4.11 -10.99
N ALA A 43 17.25 3.88 -12.11
CA ALA A 43 16.22 2.85 -12.23
C ALA A 43 16.77 1.44 -11.97
N GLU A 44 17.96 1.12 -12.51
CA GLU A 44 18.64 -0.18 -12.27
C GLU A 44 19.04 -0.37 -10.81
N ARG A 45 19.63 0.67 -10.19
CA ARG A 45 20.00 0.64 -8.78
C ARG A 45 18.77 0.43 -7.91
N LEU A 46 17.69 1.20 -8.13
CA LEU A 46 16.44 1.08 -7.39
C LEU A 46 15.82 -0.31 -7.51
N HIS A 47 15.94 -0.94 -8.69
CA HIS A 47 15.44 -2.31 -8.92
C HIS A 47 16.26 -3.38 -8.17
N SER A 48 17.56 -3.19 -8.05
CA SER A 48 18.49 -4.15 -7.42
C SER A 48 18.62 -3.97 -5.90
N GLU A 49 18.21 -2.82 -5.36
CA GLU A 49 18.35 -2.48 -3.94
C GLU A 49 17.53 -3.43 -3.06
N LYS A 50 18.19 -4.01 -2.04
CA LYS A 50 17.58 -4.96 -1.10
C LYS A 50 17.91 -4.50 0.33
N GLY A 51 17.00 -4.79 1.25
CA GLY A 51 17.24 -4.59 2.68
C GLY A 51 16.56 -3.36 3.29
N SER A 52 16.31 -2.32 2.52
CA SER A 52 15.54 -1.14 2.98
C SER A 52 14.11 -1.18 2.46
N PRO A 53 13.16 -0.51 3.13
CA PRO A 53 11.83 -0.30 2.57
C PRO A 53 11.93 0.42 1.22
N ALA A 54 11.12 0.02 0.24
CA ALA A 54 11.12 0.71 -1.05
C ALA A 54 10.69 2.19 -0.91
N PRO A 55 11.33 3.14 -1.63
CA PRO A 55 11.06 4.58 -1.52
C PRO A 55 9.76 5.00 -2.19
N PHE A 56 9.00 4.08 -2.74
CA PHE A 56 7.70 4.36 -3.35
C PHE A 56 6.73 3.21 -3.18
N SER A 57 5.48 3.54 -3.35
CA SER A 57 4.38 2.59 -3.52
C SER A 57 3.51 3.00 -4.70
N VAL A 58 2.70 2.08 -5.20
CA VAL A 58 1.69 2.38 -6.22
C VAL A 58 0.31 1.90 -5.79
N ARG A 59 -0.73 2.54 -6.29
CA ARG A 59 -2.08 1.98 -6.32
C ARG A 59 -2.34 1.42 -7.70
N PRO A 60 -2.87 0.20 -7.81
CA PRO A 60 -3.17 -0.42 -9.09
C PRO A 60 -4.26 0.35 -9.84
N PRO A 61 -4.53 0.04 -11.10
CA PRO A 61 -5.67 0.60 -11.83
C PRO A 61 -6.96 0.45 -11.02
N HIS A 62 -7.66 1.56 -10.81
CA HIS A 62 -8.87 1.61 -10.03
C HIS A 62 -9.83 2.71 -10.51
N ALA A 63 -11.10 2.60 -10.16
CA ALA A 63 -12.11 3.62 -10.41
C ALA A 63 -12.98 3.83 -9.15
N LEU A 64 -13.59 5.01 -9.05
CA LEU A 64 -14.62 5.27 -8.06
C LEU A 64 -15.99 4.93 -8.68
N VAL A 65 -16.64 3.91 -8.14
CA VAL A 65 -17.97 3.49 -8.57
C VAL A 65 -18.93 3.68 -7.41
N ARG A 66 -19.91 4.58 -7.56
CA ARG A 66 -20.88 4.92 -6.49
C ARG A 66 -20.19 5.24 -5.14
N GLY A 67 -19.10 6.00 -5.18
CA GLY A 67 -18.33 6.41 -3.99
C GLY A 67 -17.45 5.31 -3.36
N ARG A 68 -17.39 4.12 -3.96
CA ARG A 68 -16.52 3.03 -3.49
C ARG A 68 -15.37 2.79 -4.46
N VAL A 69 -14.20 2.50 -3.94
CA VAL A 69 -13.04 2.11 -4.75
C VAL A 69 -13.27 0.72 -5.32
N ARG A 70 -13.18 0.61 -6.64
CA ARG A 70 -13.13 -0.66 -7.39
C ARG A 70 -11.74 -0.81 -7.99
N VAL A 71 -11.01 -1.82 -7.58
CA VAL A 71 -9.69 -2.18 -8.13
C VAL A 71 -9.89 -3.09 -9.34
N PHE A 72 -9.16 -2.81 -10.42
CA PHE A 72 -9.10 -3.68 -11.59
C PHE A 72 -7.95 -4.68 -11.41
N GLU A 73 -8.21 -5.81 -10.79
CA GLU A 73 -7.15 -6.76 -10.40
C GLU A 73 -6.48 -7.47 -11.59
N GLU A 74 -7.25 -7.87 -12.60
CA GLU A 74 -6.76 -8.69 -13.71
C GLU A 74 -6.73 -7.94 -15.04
N ARG A 75 -7.69 -7.05 -15.27
CA ARG A 75 -7.83 -6.30 -16.53
C ARG A 75 -8.50 -4.95 -16.34
N VAL A 76 -8.14 -4.01 -17.21
CA VAL A 76 -8.86 -2.74 -17.41
C VAL A 76 -9.45 -2.76 -18.81
N PRO A 77 -10.78 -2.60 -18.97
CA PRO A 77 -11.40 -2.55 -20.30
C PRO A 77 -10.88 -1.36 -21.12
N ALA A 78 -10.87 -1.52 -22.46
CA ALA A 78 -10.61 -0.41 -23.38
C ALA A 78 -11.61 0.73 -23.15
N ASP A 79 -11.20 1.95 -23.48
CA ASP A 79 -11.99 3.18 -23.43
C ASP A 79 -12.65 3.49 -22.06
N THR A 80 -12.22 2.79 -21.01
CA THR A 80 -12.68 3.00 -19.64
C THR A 80 -11.68 3.90 -18.90
N PRO A 81 -12.10 5.07 -18.38
CA PRO A 81 -11.25 5.89 -17.54
C PRO A 81 -10.92 5.19 -16.22
N PHE A 82 -9.66 5.20 -15.83
CA PHE A 82 -9.19 4.66 -14.57
C PHE A 82 -8.08 5.52 -13.97
N ASN A 83 -7.86 5.34 -12.69
CA ASN A 83 -6.80 6.03 -11.98
C ASN A 83 -5.68 5.05 -11.62
N VAL A 84 -4.45 5.55 -11.62
CA VAL A 84 -3.31 4.95 -10.95
C VAL A 84 -2.69 6.00 -10.04
N GLN A 85 -2.04 5.57 -8.97
CA GLN A 85 -1.37 6.48 -8.07
C GLN A 85 0.04 6.00 -7.79
N ILE A 86 0.97 6.94 -7.72
CA ILE A 86 2.35 6.71 -7.30
C ILE A 86 2.59 7.58 -6.07
N THR A 87 3.01 6.97 -4.96
CA THR A 87 3.42 7.69 -3.76
C THR A 87 4.94 7.56 -3.62
N SER A 88 5.64 8.68 -3.63
CA SER A 88 7.08 8.77 -3.43
C SER A 88 7.40 9.28 -2.03
N LEU A 89 8.35 8.62 -1.37
CA LEU A 89 8.90 8.98 -0.06
C LEU A 89 10.31 9.55 -0.16
N ASP A 90 10.89 9.54 -1.37
CA ASP A 90 12.25 10.01 -1.64
C ASP A 90 12.22 11.24 -2.57
N PRO A 91 12.85 12.37 -2.18
CA PRO A 91 12.84 13.60 -2.98
C PRO A 91 13.48 13.45 -4.36
N ARG A 92 14.55 12.63 -4.48
CA ARG A 92 15.23 12.40 -5.76
C ARG A 92 14.33 11.62 -6.71
N LEU A 93 13.70 10.56 -6.21
CA LEU A 93 12.72 9.78 -6.97
C LEU A 93 11.56 10.66 -7.45
N THR A 94 11.04 11.51 -6.55
CA THR A 94 9.98 12.48 -6.89
C THR A 94 10.39 13.37 -8.05
N GLY A 95 11.57 13.99 -7.97
CA GLY A 95 12.08 14.88 -9.03
C GLY A 95 12.24 14.16 -10.38
N LEU A 96 12.71 12.91 -10.39
CA LEU A 96 12.84 12.11 -11.60
C LEU A 96 11.48 11.74 -12.19
N LEU A 97 10.50 11.34 -11.37
CA LEU A 97 9.14 11.01 -11.82
C LEU A 97 8.43 12.24 -12.41
N CYS A 98 8.48 13.38 -11.71
CA CYS A 98 7.88 14.63 -12.22
C CYS A 98 8.51 15.02 -13.55
N ARG A 99 9.85 14.96 -13.68
CA ARG A 99 10.55 15.25 -14.92
C ARG A 99 10.16 14.29 -16.04
N ALA A 100 10.03 13.00 -15.76
CA ALA A 100 9.61 12.01 -16.75
C ALA A 100 8.18 12.24 -17.23
N LEU A 101 7.26 12.59 -16.32
CA LEU A 101 5.86 12.86 -16.65
C LEU A 101 5.66 14.15 -17.44
N ILE A 102 6.44 15.21 -17.14
CA ILE A 102 6.37 16.48 -17.86
C ILE A 102 6.93 16.36 -19.28
N LYS A 103 7.98 15.55 -19.49
CA LYS A 103 8.63 15.36 -20.78
C LYS A 103 7.87 14.46 -21.75
N ARG A 104 6.84 13.77 -21.30
CA ARG A 104 6.12 12.80 -22.14
C ARG A 104 4.99 13.45 -22.91
N ASP A 105 4.80 12.91 -24.12
CA ASP A 105 3.57 13.05 -24.87
C ASP A 105 2.39 12.50 -24.05
N GLU A 106 1.17 12.83 -24.45
CA GLU A 106 -0.07 12.43 -23.77
C GLU A 106 -0.26 10.91 -23.60
N LEU A 107 0.63 10.09 -24.15
CA LEU A 107 0.56 8.64 -24.16
C LEU A 107 1.60 7.99 -23.23
N VAL A 108 1.17 7.04 -22.45
CA VAL A 108 2.01 6.14 -21.65
C VAL A 108 1.75 4.69 -22.06
N GLU A 109 2.74 3.84 -21.84
CA GLU A 109 2.59 2.40 -22.05
C GLU A 109 2.32 1.71 -20.72
N LEU A 110 1.25 0.92 -20.66
CA LEU A 110 0.86 0.13 -19.49
C LEU A 110 0.63 -1.32 -19.92
N GLY A 111 1.57 -2.21 -19.60
CA GLY A 111 1.45 -3.64 -19.94
C GLY A 111 1.37 -3.93 -21.44
N GLY A 112 2.07 -3.15 -22.27
CA GLY A 112 2.03 -3.27 -23.73
C GLY A 112 0.88 -2.50 -24.41
N ALA A 113 -0.09 -2.02 -23.63
CA ALA A 113 -1.19 -1.20 -24.15
C ALA A 113 -0.85 0.29 -24.06
N ARG A 114 -1.24 1.07 -25.07
CA ARG A 114 -1.17 2.53 -25.03
C ARG A 114 -2.34 3.09 -24.23
N ALA A 115 -2.04 3.96 -23.28
CA ALA A 115 -3.03 4.67 -22.50
C ALA A 115 -2.79 6.18 -22.60
N ARG A 116 -3.86 6.94 -22.82
CA ARG A 116 -3.80 8.41 -22.84
C ARG A 116 -3.95 8.95 -21.42
N VAL A 117 -3.11 9.91 -21.08
CA VAL A 117 -3.22 10.67 -19.82
C VAL A 117 -4.33 11.68 -19.96
N LEU A 118 -5.35 11.59 -19.10
CA LEU A 118 -6.47 12.54 -19.05
C LEU A 118 -6.20 13.67 -18.05
N SER A 119 -5.59 13.33 -16.92
CA SER A 119 -5.22 14.32 -15.91
C SER A 119 -4.05 13.83 -15.08
N LEU A 120 -3.31 14.78 -14.52
CA LEU A 120 -2.19 14.59 -13.60
C LEU A 120 -2.37 15.54 -12.43
N ALA A 121 -2.38 15.03 -11.21
CA ALA A 121 -2.39 15.83 -10.00
C ALA A 121 -1.23 15.42 -9.08
N VAL A 122 -0.56 16.40 -8.49
CA VAL A 122 0.53 16.18 -7.54
C VAL A 122 0.13 16.78 -6.21
N LYS A 123 0.14 15.98 -5.16
CA LYS A 123 -0.12 16.40 -3.79
C LYS A 123 1.09 16.12 -2.93
N GLN A 124 1.50 17.11 -2.17
CA GLN A 124 2.57 17.00 -1.18
C GLN A 124 1.97 16.94 0.22
N VAL A 125 2.52 16.08 1.07
CA VAL A 125 2.16 15.93 2.49
C VAL A 125 3.48 15.93 3.28
N SER A 126 3.57 16.77 4.29
CA SER A 126 4.73 16.77 5.20
C SER A 126 4.55 15.73 6.32
N SER A 127 5.64 15.38 7.01
CA SER A 127 5.53 14.54 8.22
C SER A 127 4.82 15.27 9.36
N GLU A 128 4.86 16.59 9.37
CA GLU A 128 4.18 17.42 10.36
C GLU A 128 2.66 17.39 10.20
N ASP A 129 2.16 17.31 8.95
CA ASP A 129 0.74 17.15 8.66
C ASP A 129 0.17 15.85 9.24
N LEU A 130 1.04 14.84 9.50
CA LEU A 130 0.65 13.55 10.08
C LEU A 130 0.72 13.52 11.61
N GLN A 131 1.19 14.59 12.25
CA GLN A 131 1.47 14.62 13.70
C GLN A 131 0.30 15.15 14.56
N GLY A 132 -0.78 15.61 13.94
CA GLY A 132 -1.82 16.40 14.63
C GLY A 132 -2.95 15.62 15.30
N ARG A 133 -2.97 14.28 15.24
CA ARG A 133 -4.09 13.51 15.79
C ARG A 133 -3.91 13.12 17.25
N GLU A 134 -5.03 13.05 17.96
CA GLU A 134 -5.09 12.45 19.29
C GLU A 134 -4.73 10.97 19.26
N GLY A 135 -4.38 10.41 20.42
CA GLY A 135 -4.07 8.99 20.56
C GLY A 135 -5.28 8.11 20.22
N VAL A 136 -5.09 7.15 19.33
CA VAL A 136 -6.16 6.23 18.93
C VAL A 136 -6.36 5.15 19.97
N ARG A 137 -7.63 4.79 20.26
CA ARG A 137 -7.99 3.66 21.11
C ARG A 137 -8.58 2.49 20.33
N LYS A 138 -9.39 2.81 19.30
CA LYS A 138 -10.02 1.82 18.43
C LYS A 138 -9.95 2.30 16.99
N PHE A 139 -9.71 1.40 16.05
CA PHE A 139 -9.67 1.68 14.61
C PHE A 139 -9.97 0.43 13.80
N ALA A 140 -10.30 0.61 12.54
CA ALA A 140 -10.41 -0.48 11.59
C ALA A 140 -9.55 -0.19 10.36
N ILE A 141 -8.96 -1.23 9.79
CA ILE A 141 -8.22 -1.16 8.53
C ILE A 141 -8.91 -2.08 7.53
N ARG A 142 -9.35 -1.49 6.42
CA ARG A 142 -9.81 -2.21 5.25
C ARG A 142 -8.65 -2.38 4.27
N PHE A 143 -8.24 -3.60 4.04
CA PHE A 143 -7.19 -3.98 3.08
C PHE A 143 -7.84 -4.13 1.70
N LEU A 144 -7.68 -3.12 0.86
CA LEU A 144 -8.30 -3.04 -0.48
C LEU A 144 -7.58 -3.89 -1.51
N THR A 145 -6.28 -4.10 -1.30
CA THR A 145 -5.44 -4.88 -2.19
C THR A 145 -4.66 -5.94 -1.41
N PRO A 146 -4.15 -6.98 -2.08
CA PRO A 146 -3.44 -8.07 -1.41
C PRO A 146 -2.35 -7.54 -0.48
N THR A 147 -2.34 -8.05 0.74
CA THR A 147 -1.40 -7.61 1.79
C THR A 147 -0.71 -8.81 2.41
N PHE A 148 0.57 -8.69 2.70
CA PHE A 148 1.32 -9.65 3.49
C PHE A 148 2.48 -8.97 4.21
N PHE A 149 2.93 -9.57 5.30
CA PHE A 149 4.11 -9.09 6.03
C PHE A 149 5.25 -10.10 5.88
N ARG A 150 6.49 -9.60 5.88
CA ARG A 150 7.67 -10.46 5.89
C ARG A 150 8.05 -10.79 7.31
N VAL A 151 8.17 -12.08 7.61
CA VAL A 151 8.64 -12.53 8.92
C VAL A 151 10.16 -12.47 8.94
N HIS A 152 10.71 -11.70 9.87
CA HIS A 152 12.15 -11.64 10.08
C HIS A 152 12.65 -12.91 10.76
N ILE A 153 13.58 -13.58 10.13
CA ILE A 153 14.23 -14.77 10.70
C ILE A 153 15.72 -14.45 10.85
N PRO A 154 16.26 -14.57 12.07
CA PRO A 154 17.69 -14.37 12.29
C PRO A 154 18.54 -15.25 11.36
N ARG A 155 19.61 -14.68 10.80
CA ARG A 155 20.48 -15.40 9.85
C ARG A 155 21.00 -16.73 10.40
N ALA A 156 21.28 -16.80 11.70
CA ALA A 156 21.78 -18.00 12.37
C ALA A 156 20.84 -19.22 12.28
N VAL A 157 19.51 -19.00 12.15
CA VAL A 157 18.51 -20.08 12.07
C VAL A 157 17.86 -20.20 10.70
N ARG A 158 18.26 -19.35 9.76
CA ARG A 158 17.69 -19.32 8.40
C ARG A 158 18.25 -20.46 7.55
N ARG A 159 17.46 -21.50 7.32
CA ARG A 159 17.84 -22.66 6.49
C ARG A 159 17.41 -22.56 5.02
N ALA A 160 16.61 -21.58 4.66
CA ALA A 160 16.09 -21.40 3.31
C ALA A 160 16.28 -19.95 2.83
N GLU A 161 16.58 -19.78 1.54
CA GLU A 161 16.70 -18.46 0.92
C GLU A 161 15.35 -17.72 0.76
N LYS A 162 14.24 -18.47 0.71
CA LYS A 162 12.90 -17.88 0.54
C LYS A 162 12.46 -17.15 1.81
N ALA A 163 12.04 -15.90 1.65
CA ALA A 163 11.43 -15.14 2.72
C ALA A 163 10.12 -15.80 3.17
N ARG A 164 9.93 -15.95 4.48
CA ARG A 164 8.64 -16.34 5.04
C ARG A 164 7.71 -15.13 5.04
N VAL A 165 6.44 -15.38 4.72
CA VAL A 165 5.41 -14.35 4.68
C VAL A 165 4.26 -14.72 5.60
N LEU A 166 3.67 -13.70 6.23
CA LEU A 166 2.47 -13.80 7.04
C LEU A 166 1.33 -13.08 6.29
N PRO A 167 0.38 -13.81 5.70
CA PRO A 167 -0.75 -13.22 5.00
C PRO A 167 -1.94 -13.04 5.96
N LEU A 168 -1.73 -12.32 7.05
CA LEU A 168 -2.72 -12.04 8.09
C LEU A 168 -2.54 -10.60 8.60
N PRO A 169 -3.60 -9.95 9.09
CA PRO A 169 -3.57 -8.57 9.56
C PRO A 169 -2.98 -8.45 10.99
N ASP A 170 -1.84 -9.06 11.21
CA ASP A 170 -1.13 -9.05 12.49
C ASP A 170 -0.63 -7.65 12.84
N PRO A 171 -1.02 -7.07 14.01
CA PRO A 171 -0.69 -5.70 14.35
C PRO A 171 0.81 -5.48 14.58
N VAL A 172 1.53 -6.42 15.16
CA VAL A 172 2.96 -6.27 15.42
C VAL A 172 3.73 -6.14 14.11
N HIS A 173 3.47 -7.03 13.14
CA HIS A 173 4.11 -6.97 11.83
C HIS A 173 3.68 -5.72 11.03
N LEU A 174 2.42 -5.32 11.13
CA LEU A 174 1.89 -4.15 10.46
C LEU A 174 2.60 -2.88 10.94
N PHE A 175 2.60 -2.62 12.25
CA PHE A 175 3.19 -1.41 12.79
C PHE A 175 4.72 -1.42 12.77
N THR A 176 5.38 -2.57 12.91
CA THR A 176 6.82 -2.70 12.65
C THR A 176 7.17 -2.33 11.20
N ASN A 177 6.35 -2.75 10.23
CA ASN A 177 6.55 -2.38 8.84
C ASN A 177 6.43 -0.86 8.63
N LEU A 178 5.40 -0.23 9.18
CA LEU A 178 5.18 1.22 9.10
C LEU A 178 6.28 2.01 9.81
N TYR A 179 6.69 1.59 11.01
CA TYR A 179 7.82 2.13 11.75
C TYR A 179 9.10 2.14 10.89
N ASN A 180 9.42 1.02 10.24
CA ASN A 180 10.59 0.92 9.37
C ASN A 180 10.48 1.85 8.15
N VAL A 181 9.29 2.02 7.58
CA VAL A 181 9.07 2.97 6.47
C VAL A 181 9.22 4.41 6.95
N TRP A 182 8.64 4.74 8.10
CA TRP A 182 8.76 6.08 8.70
C TRP A 182 10.23 6.44 8.92
N ASN A 183 10.97 5.63 9.66
CA ASN A 183 12.36 5.92 10.02
C ASN A 183 13.32 5.92 8.82
N ALA A 184 12.99 5.20 7.75
CA ALA A 184 13.77 5.25 6.52
C ALA A 184 13.64 6.59 5.77
N TYR A 185 12.45 7.24 5.80
CA TYR A 185 12.15 8.36 4.89
C TYR A 185 11.61 9.62 5.55
N LEU A 186 11.12 9.54 6.77
CA LEU A 186 10.45 10.66 7.45
C LEU A 186 11.22 11.11 8.70
N ARG A 187 10.91 12.30 9.16
CA ARG A 187 11.51 12.89 10.36
C ARG A 187 10.44 13.66 11.16
N PRO A 188 10.56 13.77 12.49
CA PRO A 188 11.59 13.13 13.31
C PRO A 188 11.47 11.60 13.31
N GLU A 189 12.54 10.91 13.68
CA GLU A 189 12.53 9.46 13.85
C GLU A 189 11.65 9.05 15.03
N ILE A 190 10.99 7.91 14.91
CA ILE A 190 10.28 7.26 16.01
C ILE A 190 11.31 6.43 16.76
N GLY A 191 11.35 6.57 18.09
CA GLY A 191 12.29 5.84 18.94
C GLY A 191 11.98 4.34 19.02
N ASP A 192 13.00 3.56 19.38
CA ASP A 192 12.90 2.08 19.49
C ASP A 192 11.95 1.65 20.61
N ASP A 193 11.70 2.52 21.60
CA ASP A 193 10.71 2.31 22.66
C ASP A 193 9.30 2.03 22.15
N TYR A 194 8.97 2.50 20.92
CA TYR A 194 7.73 2.11 20.24
C TYR A 194 7.72 0.61 19.88
N LEU A 195 8.84 0.07 19.40
CA LEU A 195 8.95 -1.36 19.09
C LEU A 195 8.89 -2.21 20.37
N ASP A 196 9.54 -1.76 21.45
CA ASP A 196 9.52 -2.45 22.74
C ASP A 196 8.10 -2.50 23.32
N TRP A 197 7.35 -1.39 23.21
CA TRP A 197 5.93 -1.35 23.57
C TRP A 197 5.10 -2.29 22.68
N LEU A 198 5.34 -2.30 21.38
CA LEU A 198 4.61 -3.12 20.42
C LEU A 198 4.79 -4.64 20.69
N GLN A 199 5.95 -5.06 21.22
CA GLN A 199 6.23 -6.46 21.60
C GLN A 199 5.41 -6.91 22.83
N GLN A 200 4.82 -6.01 23.59
CA GLN A 200 3.89 -6.33 24.67
C GLN A 200 2.47 -6.64 24.18
N HIS A 201 2.27 -6.68 22.85
CA HIS A 201 0.98 -6.91 22.19
C HIS A 201 -0.13 -5.93 22.61
N PRO A 202 0.14 -4.61 22.66
CA PRO A 202 -0.84 -3.62 23.14
C PRO A 202 -2.00 -3.41 22.17
N ILE A 203 -1.88 -3.85 20.93
CA ILE A 203 -2.89 -3.70 19.88
C ILE A 203 -3.50 -5.08 19.60
N LEU A 204 -4.77 -5.23 19.92
CA LEU A 204 -5.52 -6.47 19.79
C LEU A 204 -6.41 -6.43 18.54
N ILE A 205 -6.56 -7.57 17.87
CA ILE A 205 -7.59 -7.75 16.86
C ILE A 205 -8.91 -8.05 17.56
N SER A 206 -9.86 -7.13 17.50
CA SER A 206 -11.17 -7.30 18.11
C SER A 206 -12.17 -7.99 17.19
N ARG A 207 -12.01 -7.87 15.86
CA ARG A 207 -12.90 -8.48 14.87
C ARG A 207 -12.21 -8.60 13.50
N LEU A 208 -12.55 -9.64 12.75
CA LEU A 208 -12.19 -9.82 11.34
C LEU A 208 -13.46 -9.92 10.49
N ARG A 209 -13.48 -9.29 9.30
CA ARG A 209 -14.60 -9.36 8.36
C ARG A 209 -14.08 -9.57 6.94
N GLY A 210 -14.54 -10.66 6.29
CA GLY A 210 -14.21 -10.96 4.90
C GLY A 210 -12.71 -11.07 4.64
N VAL A 211 -11.96 -11.62 5.60
CA VAL A 211 -10.51 -11.81 5.43
C VAL A 211 -10.28 -13.09 4.64
N GLU A 212 -9.76 -12.92 3.44
CA GLU A 212 -9.47 -14.01 2.50
C GLU A 212 -8.04 -13.93 1.99
N THR A 213 -7.43 -15.09 1.72
CA THR A 213 -6.07 -15.18 1.17
C THR A 213 -6.09 -15.69 -0.26
N ARG A 214 -5.23 -15.09 -1.12
CA ARG A 214 -5.10 -15.47 -2.53
C ARG A 214 -3.64 -15.40 -2.98
N ARG A 215 -3.28 -16.23 -3.98
CA ARG A 215 -1.98 -16.19 -4.65
C ARG A 215 -2.03 -15.27 -5.86
N TYR A 216 -1.00 -14.43 -5.99
CA TYR A 216 -0.81 -13.51 -7.11
C TYR A 216 0.56 -13.78 -7.75
N TYR A 217 0.57 -14.18 -9.00
CA TYR A 217 1.81 -14.55 -9.68
C TYR A 217 2.51 -13.32 -10.26
N GLU A 218 3.75 -13.10 -9.85
CA GLU A 218 4.64 -12.09 -10.43
C GLU A 218 5.25 -12.60 -11.74
N HIS A 219 5.65 -13.87 -11.74
CA HIS A 219 6.17 -14.58 -12.90
C HIS A 219 5.49 -15.94 -13.02
N PRO A 220 4.31 -16.02 -13.66
CA PRO A 220 3.54 -17.27 -13.74
C PRO A 220 4.33 -18.45 -14.28
N VAL A 221 5.13 -18.23 -15.35
CA VAL A 221 5.97 -19.27 -15.97
C VAL A 221 7.03 -19.81 -15.01
N LYS A 222 7.59 -18.97 -14.12
CA LYS A 222 8.60 -19.36 -13.10
C LYS A 222 7.96 -19.84 -11.79
N GLY A 223 6.64 -19.81 -11.67
CA GLY A 223 5.91 -20.14 -10.45
C GLY A 223 6.18 -19.20 -9.27
N VAL A 224 6.74 -18.00 -9.52
CA VAL A 224 6.99 -16.99 -8.47
C VAL A 224 5.69 -16.28 -8.15
N PHE A 225 5.25 -16.37 -6.91
CA PHE A 225 4.00 -15.73 -6.45
C PHE A 225 4.17 -15.08 -5.07
N ALA A 226 3.30 -14.13 -4.77
CA ALA A 226 3.04 -13.61 -3.44
C ALA A 226 1.70 -14.15 -2.93
N LEU A 227 1.65 -14.56 -1.66
CA LEU A 227 0.40 -14.88 -0.96
C LEU A 227 -0.01 -13.63 -0.18
N GLY A 228 -1.18 -13.08 -0.48
CA GLY A 228 -1.71 -11.90 0.20
C GLY A 228 -3.11 -12.13 0.71
N PHE A 229 -3.55 -11.31 1.65
CA PHE A 229 -4.92 -11.26 2.15
C PHE A 229 -5.59 -9.93 1.80
N THR A 230 -6.90 -9.91 1.74
CA THR A 230 -7.78 -8.73 1.69
C THR A 230 -8.84 -8.85 2.77
N GLY A 231 -9.64 -7.82 3.01
CA GLY A 231 -10.71 -7.82 4.01
C GLY A 231 -10.58 -6.66 5.00
N THR A 232 -11.27 -6.76 6.13
CA THR A 232 -11.25 -5.72 7.16
C THR A 232 -10.89 -6.32 8.51
N ALA A 233 -9.94 -5.70 9.20
CA ALA A 233 -9.60 -6.01 10.57
C ALA A 233 -9.93 -4.81 11.48
N TYR A 234 -10.50 -5.08 12.63
CA TYR A 234 -10.81 -4.10 13.67
C TYR A 234 -9.83 -4.29 14.81
N TYR A 235 -9.33 -3.20 15.34
CA TYR A 235 -8.30 -3.18 16.36
C TYR A 235 -8.74 -2.34 17.56
N ALA A 236 -8.26 -2.74 18.73
CA ALA A 236 -8.39 -1.97 19.96
C ALA A 236 -7.07 -2.01 20.73
N LEU A 237 -6.71 -0.89 21.36
CA LEU A 237 -5.59 -0.87 22.30
C LEU A 237 -6.05 -1.47 23.62
N ALA A 238 -5.23 -2.36 24.19
CA ALA A 238 -5.46 -2.97 25.49
C ALA A 238 -5.30 -1.91 26.61
N GLU A 239 -6.20 -1.94 27.59
CA GLU A 239 -6.24 -0.90 28.63
C GLU A 239 -5.02 -0.98 29.57
N ASP A 240 -4.57 -2.19 29.87
CA ASP A 240 -3.45 -2.47 30.77
C ASP A 240 -2.07 -2.06 30.24
N THR A 241 -1.94 -1.97 28.90
CA THR A 241 -0.71 -1.56 28.22
C THR A 241 -0.88 -0.24 27.47
N TYR A 242 -1.99 0.48 27.71
CA TYR A 242 -2.26 1.76 27.04
C TYR A 242 -1.25 2.84 27.45
N ASP A 243 -0.62 3.45 26.46
CA ASP A 243 0.25 4.60 26.59
C ASP A 243 -0.17 5.68 25.59
N GLU A 244 -0.45 6.89 26.05
CA GLU A 244 -0.96 7.99 25.24
C GLU A 244 0.04 8.41 24.14
N ARG A 245 1.34 8.42 24.45
CA ARG A 245 2.38 8.76 23.47
C ARG A 245 2.46 7.70 22.38
N MET A 246 2.43 6.42 22.75
CA MET A 246 2.46 5.32 21.79
C MET A 246 1.17 5.26 20.94
N ALA A 247 0.04 5.60 21.53
CA ALA A 247 -1.24 5.73 20.83
C ALA A 247 -1.19 6.86 19.77
N LYS A 248 -0.55 8.00 20.08
CA LYS A 248 -0.32 9.09 19.10
C LYS A 248 0.59 8.65 17.95
N ILE A 249 1.69 7.98 18.26
CA ILE A 249 2.59 7.41 17.24
C ILE A 249 1.81 6.41 16.36
N THR A 250 0.98 5.57 16.96
CA THR A 250 0.11 4.63 16.22
C THR A 250 -0.82 5.38 15.26
N SER A 251 -1.42 6.50 15.69
CA SER A 251 -2.25 7.34 14.81
C SER A 251 -1.47 7.91 13.63
N GLN A 252 -0.25 8.39 13.85
CA GLN A 252 0.63 8.89 12.78
C GLN A 252 0.97 7.79 11.78
N LEU A 253 1.26 6.59 12.26
CA LEU A 253 1.58 5.45 11.41
C LEU A 253 0.34 4.97 10.61
N LEU A 254 -0.87 5.10 11.15
CA LEU A 254 -2.11 4.83 10.41
C LEU A 254 -2.33 5.82 9.26
N GLU A 255 -2.01 7.09 9.43
CA GLU A 255 -2.05 8.06 8.34
C GLU A 255 -0.99 7.77 7.27
N LEU A 256 0.23 7.39 7.69
CA LEU A 256 1.24 6.91 6.75
C LEU A 256 0.77 5.68 5.98
N ALA A 257 0.05 4.75 6.63
CA ALA A 257 -0.48 3.54 5.99
C ALA A 257 -1.40 3.87 4.80
N GLU A 258 -2.28 4.85 4.95
CA GLU A 258 -3.16 5.29 3.85
C GLU A 258 -2.40 5.92 2.68
N LEU A 259 -1.29 6.60 2.96
CA LEU A 259 -0.49 7.25 1.92
C LEU A 259 0.47 6.28 1.23
N SER A 260 1.23 5.49 2.01
CA SER A 260 2.32 4.65 1.51
C SER A 260 1.95 3.19 1.28
N GLY A 261 0.76 2.76 1.74
CA GLY A 261 0.43 1.35 1.85
C GLY A 261 1.23 0.62 2.94
N VAL A 262 0.92 -0.65 3.17
CA VAL A 262 1.51 -1.49 4.22
C VAL A 262 2.06 -2.80 3.67
N GLY A 263 3.00 -3.41 4.39
CA GLY A 263 3.50 -4.75 4.09
C GLY A 263 4.46 -4.82 2.90
N GLY A 264 4.55 -6.01 2.30
CA GLY A 264 5.43 -6.30 1.17
C GLY A 264 4.83 -5.92 -0.19
N ASN A 265 5.70 -5.81 -1.22
CA ASN A 265 5.33 -5.53 -2.62
C ASN A 265 4.49 -4.24 -2.83
N ARG A 266 4.64 -3.22 -1.97
CA ARG A 266 3.96 -1.92 -2.12
C ARG A 266 4.22 -1.27 -3.48
N THR A 267 5.41 -1.50 -4.04
CA THR A 267 5.78 -1.04 -5.40
C THR A 267 4.98 -1.70 -6.51
N ALA A 268 4.27 -2.79 -6.23
CA ALA A 268 3.38 -3.49 -7.15
C ALA A 268 1.90 -3.36 -6.74
N GLY A 269 1.56 -2.35 -5.94
CA GLY A 269 0.18 -2.05 -5.56
C GLY A 269 -0.42 -2.95 -4.48
N PHE A 270 0.41 -3.74 -3.80
CA PHE A 270 0.01 -4.47 -2.61
C PHE A 270 -0.10 -3.52 -1.42
N GLY A 271 -0.92 -3.89 -0.45
CA GLY A 271 -1.00 -3.17 0.82
C GLY A 271 -1.72 -1.83 0.78
N TRP A 272 -2.53 -1.56 -0.23
CA TRP A 272 -3.40 -0.38 -0.20
C TRP A 272 -4.50 -0.57 0.83
N VAL A 273 -4.60 0.36 1.78
CA VAL A 273 -5.55 0.31 2.89
C VAL A 273 -6.37 1.60 3.01
N GLU A 274 -7.53 1.47 3.64
CA GLU A 274 -8.34 2.56 4.18
C GLU A 274 -8.44 2.39 5.69
N VAL A 275 -8.16 3.46 6.43
CA VAL A 275 -8.30 3.50 7.89
C VAL A 275 -9.63 4.14 8.25
N ARG A 276 -10.32 3.55 9.21
CA ARG A 276 -11.61 4.06 9.72
C ARG A 276 -11.55 4.14 11.24
N TYR A 277 -12.02 5.24 11.75
CA TYR A 277 -12.16 5.46 13.19
C TYR A 277 -13.63 5.30 13.58
N PRO A 278 -13.94 4.71 14.75
CA PRO A 278 -15.30 4.67 15.28
C PRO A 278 -15.84 6.11 15.39
N LYS A 279 -17.09 6.32 15.07
CA LYS A 279 -17.76 7.59 15.40
C LYS A 279 -17.93 7.65 16.91
N GLU A 280 -17.53 8.75 17.54
CA GLU A 280 -17.83 8.99 18.95
C GLU A 280 -19.35 8.88 19.16
N GLY A 281 -19.77 8.02 20.12
CA GLY A 281 -21.18 7.84 20.49
C GLY A 281 -21.94 6.72 19.79
N SER A 282 -21.36 5.94 18.88
CA SER A 282 -21.98 4.72 18.38
C SER A 282 -21.68 3.55 19.32
N ASN A 283 -22.59 3.28 20.27
CA ASN A 283 -22.67 1.95 20.89
C ASN A 283 -22.76 0.91 19.76
N GLU A 284 -22.03 -0.20 19.89
CA GLU A 284 -22.01 -1.33 18.97
C GLU A 284 -23.40 -2.02 18.90
N SER A 285 -24.37 -1.36 18.29
CA SER A 285 -25.61 -1.97 17.84
C SER A 285 -25.62 -1.86 16.31
N GLU A 286 -25.30 -2.99 15.68
CA GLU A 286 -25.73 -3.42 14.35
C GLU A 286 -26.15 -2.32 13.36
N SER A 287 -25.21 -1.75 12.61
CA SER A 287 -25.57 -1.29 11.27
C SER A 287 -25.58 -2.51 10.33
N THR A 288 -26.69 -3.19 10.30
CA THR A 288 -27.12 -4.07 9.20
C THR A 288 -27.29 -3.25 7.93
N ASP A 289 -26.18 -2.89 7.29
CA ASP A 289 -26.26 -2.31 5.94
C ASP A 289 -25.12 -2.91 5.10
N ASP A 290 -25.32 -4.17 4.73
CA ASP A 290 -24.69 -4.84 3.61
C ASP A 290 -25.48 -6.11 3.27
N ARG A 291 -26.72 -5.91 2.80
CA ARG A 291 -27.39 -6.96 2.04
C ARG A 291 -26.64 -7.09 0.73
N LEU A 292 -25.75 -8.07 0.68
CA LEU A 292 -25.25 -8.64 -0.57
C LEU A 292 -26.48 -9.23 -1.30
N SER A 293 -26.96 -8.57 -2.32
CA SER A 293 -27.71 -9.23 -3.37
C SER A 293 -26.70 -10.08 -4.15
N PRO A 294 -26.95 -11.37 -4.30
CA PRO A 294 -26.22 -12.18 -5.26
C PRO A 294 -26.83 -11.88 -6.64
N ASP A 295 -26.17 -11.10 -7.44
CA ASP A 295 -26.49 -11.01 -8.85
C ASP A 295 -25.39 -11.68 -9.67
N VAL A 296 -25.85 -12.66 -10.41
CA VAL A 296 -25.37 -13.51 -11.48
C VAL A 296 -24.35 -12.87 -12.44
#